data_fdbeb5f5c40b30972bc5ae1627401311
#
_entry.id   fdbeb5f5c40b30972bc5ae1627401311
#
_cell.length_a   1.000
_cell.length_b   1.000
_cell.length_c   1.000
_cell.angle_alpha   90.00
_cell.angle_beta   90.00
_cell.angle_gamma   90.00
#
_symmetry.space_group_name_H-M   'P 1'
#
loop_
_entity.id
_entity.type
_entity.pdbx_description
1 polymer ?
#
loop_
_entity_poly.entity_id
_entity_poly.type
_entity_poly.pdbx_seq_one_letter_code
_entity_poly.pdbx_strand_id
1 'polypeptide(L)'
;MEVRGGGLPHGYTAVMMHFHWGGDSLCHPGSEHTVDSVRYPMEIHLVTLKEGLTMEQAKTDPERVAVFGFFIDVTGDQWHVESWRTLTSYLLNITEKGSSVEIVQPLSISDLLGSVDLTKFYRYQGSLTTPTCDEVVVWTVFEEPIKIRRDLVELFPKTLKYRDIYRPVQRLNGRPVYASPGVSVSPLGRVSSSQTSSRGALSPGLLLLLLLGWG
;
A
#
# COMPACT_ATOMS: atom_id res chain seq x y z
N MET A 1 0.62 8.59 15.06
CA MET A 1 1.93 8.76 14.37
C MET A 1 1.80 9.92 13.40
N GLU A 2 2.72 10.87 13.48
CA GLU A 2 2.79 12.03 12.58
C GLU A 2 3.86 11.80 11.53
N VAL A 3 3.60 12.29 10.32
CA VAL A 3 4.52 12.24 9.20
C VAL A 3 4.73 13.65 8.66
N ARG A 4 5.99 14.05 8.52
CA ARG A 4 6.40 15.38 8.03
C ARG A 4 7.67 15.26 7.18
N GLY A 5 7.93 16.25 6.35
CA GLY A 5 9.15 16.34 5.55
C GLY A 5 9.07 15.58 4.22
N GLY A 6 10.19 15.22 3.63
CA GLY A 6 10.25 14.54 2.33
C GLY A 6 9.53 15.28 1.20
N GLY A 7 9.45 16.61 1.25
CA GLY A 7 8.71 17.42 0.26
C GLY A 7 7.18 17.32 0.35
N LEU A 8 6.65 16.81 1.48
CA LEU A 8 5.21 16.86 1.74
C LEU A 8 4.77 18.32 1.96
N PRO A 9 3.62 18.72 1.42
CA PRO A 9 3.14 20.11 1.55
C PRO A 9 2.69 20.46 2.98
N HIS A 10 2.34 19.46 3.78
CA HIS A 10 1.80 19.62 5.14
C HIS A 10 2.32 18.52 6.09
N GLY A 11 2.00 18.64 7.38
CA GLY A 11 2.05 17.55 8.34
C GLY A 11 0.80 16.67 8.21
N TYR A 12 0.96 15.37 8.42
CA TYR A 12 -0.10 14.37 8.31
C TYR A 12 -0.10 13.42 9.50
N THR A 13 -1.28 13.00 9.93
CA THR A 13 -1.45 12.02 11.00
C THR A 13 -1.96 10.69 10.43
N ALA A 14 -1.30 9.59 10.77
CA ALA A 14 -1.70 8.25 10.35
C ALA A 14 -3.07 7.90 10.94
N VAL A 15 -3.96 7.37 10.09
CA VAL A 15 -5.33 7.01 10.47
C VAL A 15 -5.65 5.55 10.22
N MET A 16 -5.02 4.92 9.23
CA MET A 16 -5.18 3.49 8.95
C MET A 16 -4.03 2.93 8.14
N MET A 17 -3.91 1.62 8.17
CA MET A 17 -3.05 0.84 7.29
C MET A 17 -3.86 -0.32 6.70
N HIS A 18 -3.69 -0.61 5.41
CA HIS A 18 -4.34 -1.74 4.77
C HIS A 18 -3.44 -2.39 3.72
N PHE A 19 -3.86 -3.55 3.24
CA PHE A 19 -3.06 -4.41 2.37
C PHE A 19 -3.80 -4.70 1.07
N HIS A 20 -3.03 -4.81 -0.01
CA HIS A 20 -3.45 -5.32 -1.30
C HIS A 20 -2.62 -6.55 -1.65
N TRP A 21 -3.28 -7.60 -2.17
CA TRP A 21 -2.63 -8.85 -2.56
C TRP A 21 -3.32 -9.47 -3.77
N GLY A 22 -2.63 -10.39 -4.42
CA GLY A 22 -3.11 -11.09 -5.60
C GLY A 22 -3.72 -12.46 -5.31
N GLY A 23 -3.37 -13.43 -6.13
CA GLY A 23 -3.79 -14.81 -5.98
C GLY A 23 -3.00 -15.58 -4.91
N ASP A 24 -3.20 -16.87 -4.90
CA ASP A 24 -2.58 -17.80 -3.95
C ASP A 24 -1.18 -18.28 -4.35
N SER A 25 -0.63 -17.72 -5.40
CA SER A 25 0.73 -17.98 -5.83
C SER A 25 1.43 -16.71 -6.29
N LEU A 26 2.76 -16.73 -6.27
CA LEU A 26 3.58 -15.63 -6.78
C LEU A 26 3.40 -15.36 -8.29
N CYS A 27 2.74 -16.25 -9.02
CA CYS A 27 2.37 -16.04 -10.41
C CYS A 27 1.20 -15.05 -10.57
N HIS A 28 0.54 -14.68 -9.47
CA HIS A 28 -0.57 -13.73 -9.44
C HIS A 28 -0.28 -12.62 -8.43
N PRO A 29 0.69 -11.73 -8.72
CA PRO A 29 1.06 -10.64 -7.83
C PRO A 29 -0.05 -9.59 -7.75
N GLY A 30 -0.15 -8.89 -6.61
CA GLY A 30 -1.29 -8.06 -6.28
C GLY A 30 -0.99 -6.66 -5.78
N SER A 31 0.20 -6.08 -6.04
CA SER A 31 0.42 -4.67 -5.77
C SER A 31 -0.45 -3.80 -6.68
N GLU A 32 -0.91 -2.65 -6.22
CA GLU A 32 -1.68 -1.69 -7.02
C GLU A 32 -0.77 -0.87 -7.93
N HIS A 33 0.37 -0.44 -7.40
CA HIS A 33 1.41 0.21 -8.20
C HIS A 33 2.31 -0.82 -8.89
N THR A 34 2.95 -0.36 -9.96
CA THR A 34 4.00 -1.10 -10.67
C THR A 34 5.17 -0.16 -10.95
N VAL A 35 6.40 -0.68 -10.86
CA VAL A 35 7.62 0.03 -11.27
C VAL A 35 8.19 -0.70 -12.47
N ASP A 36 8.42 0.01 -13.58
CA ASP A 36 8.89 -0.57 -14.84
C ASP A 36 8.08 -1.79 -15.29
N SER A 37 6.75 -1.71 -15.14
CA SER A 37 5.79 -2.79 -15.42
C SER A 37 5.92 -4.02 -14.51
N VAL A 38 6.76 -3.99 -13.50
CA VAL A 38 6.87 -5.06 -12.50
C VAL A 38 5.82 -4.85 -11.41
N ARG A 39 5.00 -5.88 -11.19
CA ARG A 39 4.04 -5.95 -10.09
C ARG A 39 4.61 -6.81 -8.98
N TYR A 40 4.48 -6.35 -7.73
CA TYR A 40 4.93 -7.08 -6.55
C TYR A 40 3.83 -7.98 -5.98
N PRO A 41 4.17 -9.00 -5.18
CA PRO A 41 3.19 -9.89 -4.55
C PRO A 41 2.11 -9.18 -3.77
N MET A 42 2.48 -8.17 -2.97
CA MET A 42 1.55 -7.37 -2.17
C MET A 42 2.00 -5.91 -2.09
N GLU A 43 1.10 -5.07 -1.59
CA GLU A 43 1.38 -3.68 -1.28
C GLU A 43 0.68 -3.26 0.02
N ILE A 44 1.36 -2.45 0.83
CA ILE A 44 0.80 -1.79 2.01
C ILE A 44 0.50 -0.34 1.68
N HIS A 45 -0.65 0.14 2.12
CA HIS A 45 -0.97 1.56 2.15
C HIS A 45 -1.11 2.05 3.58
N LEU A 46 -0.23 2.94 3.99
CA LEU A 46 -0.37 3.72 5.21
C LEU A 46 -1.07 5.02 4.85
N VAL A 47 -2.32 5.14 5.25
CA VAL A 47 -3.16 6.30 4.96
C VAL A 47 -3.05 7.32 6.09
N THR A 48 -2.81 8.56 5.70
CA THR A 48 -2.67 9.67 6.64
C THR A 48 -3.57 10.83 6.24
N LEU A 49 -4.03 11.59 7.21
CA LEU A 49 -4.81 12.81 7.02
C LEU A 49 -3.97 14.04 7.34
N LYS A 50 -4.17 15.09 6.57
CA LYS A 50 -3.63 16.43 6.84
C LYS A 50 -4.01 16.87 8.25
N GLU A 51 -3.04 17.38 8.99
CA GLU A 51 -3.25 17.84 10.35
C GLU A 51 -4.39 18.87 10.45
N GLY A 52 -5.18 18.73 11.50
CA GLY A 52 -6.32 19.61 11.76
C GLY A 52 -7.57 19.30 10.94
N LEU A 53 -7.56 18.31 10.05
CA LEU A 53 -8.74 17.88 9.29
C LEU A 53 -9.29 16.56 9.82
N THR A 54 -10.64 16.47 9.80
CA THR A 54 -11.35 15.19 9.90
C THR A 54 -11.63 14.63 8.50
N MET A 55 -11.92 13.31 8.39
CA MET A 55 -12.29 12.68 7.12
C MET A 55 -13.47 13.39 6.42
N GLU A 56 -14.38 13.97 7.18
CA GLU A 56 -15.56 14.64 6.68
C GLU A 56 -15.28 16.05 6.15
N GLN A 57 -14.41 16.79 6.83
CA GLN A 57 -13.98 18.15 6.44
C GLN A 57 -13.08 18.15 5.20
N ALA A 58 -12.46 17.01 4.93
CA ALA A 58 -11.43 16.85 3.91
C ALA A 58 -11.99 16.71 2.47
N LYS A 59 -13.30 16.78 2.22
CA LYS A 59 -13.91 16.45 0.91
C LYS A 59 -13.49 17.36 -0.25
N THR A 60 -13.01 18.55 0.02
CA THR A 60 -12.69 19.58 -1.00
C THR A 60 -11.19 19.90 -1.13
N ASP A 61 -10.35 19.43 -0.23
CA ASP A 61 -8.90 19.69 -0.25
C ASP A 61 -8.19 18.60 -1.07
N PRO A 62 -7.54 18.91 -2.20
CA PRO A 62 -6.85 17.92 -3.03
C PRO A 62 -5.60 17.32 -2.38
N GLU A 63 -5.10 17.90 -1.28
CA GLU A 63 -3.95 17.43 -0.53
C GLU A 63 -4.33 16.92 0.86
N ARG A 64 -5.60 16.63 1.08
CA ARG A 64 -6.13 16.23 2.39
C ARG A 64 -5.61 14.88 2.86
N VAL A 65 -5.26 13.99 1.94
CA VAL A 65 -4.79 12.64 2.22
C VAL A 65 -3.39 12.47 1.66
N ALA A 66 -2.46 12.02 2.47
CA ALA A 66 -1.21 11.47 1.99
C ALA A 66 -1.20 9.95 2.23
N VAL A 67 -0.86 9.18 1.18
CA VAL A 67 -0.75 7.73 1.29
C VAL A 67 0.67 7.31 0.98
N PHE A 68 1.20 6.46 1.84
CA PHE A 68 2.52 5.88 1.70
C PHE A 68 2.36 4.41 1.28
N GLY A 69 2.79 4.12 0.04
CA GLY A 69 2.76 2.78 -0.54
C GLY A 69 4.10 2.07 -0.36
N PHE A 70 4.05 0.85 0.15
CA PHE A 70 5.22 -0.01 0.31
C PHE A 70 4.98 -1.32 -0.40
N PHE A 71 5.82 -1.65 -1.35
CA PHE A 71 5.81 -2.96 -1.97
C PHE A 71 6.23 -4.04 -0.99
N ILE A 72 5.66 -5.21 -1.13
CA ILE A 72 6.10 -6.43 -0.45
C ILE A 72 6.61 -7.41 -1.47
N ASP A 73 7.83 -7.87 -1.26
CA ASP A 73 8.45 -8.90 -2.07
C ASP A 73 8.85 -10.11 -1.21
N VAL A 74 9.02 -11.24 -1.85
CA VAL A 74 9.29 -12.51 -1.19
C VAL A 74 10.79 -12.75 -1.11
N THR A 75 11.24 -13.13 0.07
CA THR A 75 12.62 -13.55 0.31
C THR A 75 12.68 -14.94 0.95
N GLY A 76 13.82 -15.61 0.77
CA GLY A 76 14.17 -16.78 1.57
C GLY A 76 14.74 -16.47 2.95
N ASP A 77 15.11 -15.20 3.20
CA ASP A 77 15.75 -14.76 4.42
C ASP A 77 14.78 -14.58 5.59
N GLN A 78 15.31 -14.57 6.82
CA GLN A 78 14.49 -14.54 8.04
C GLN A 78 14.43 -13.15 8.71
N TRP A 79 14.57 -12.08 7.95
CA TRP A 79 14.52 -10.72 8.47
C TRP A 79 13.09 -10.31 8.88
N HIS A 80 12.95 -9.63 10.01
CA HIS A 80 11.70 -9.08 10.55
C HIS A 80 10.52 -10.09 10.66
N VAL A 81 10.84 -11.37 10.84
CA VAL A 81 9.84 -12.46 10.81
C VAL A 81 8.85 -12.34 11.96
N GLU A 82 9.27 -11.86 13.14
CA GLU A 82 8.43 -11.89 14.35
C GLU A 82 7.23 -10.95 14.22
N SER A 83 7.42 -9.70 13.82
CA SER A 83 6.33 -8.74 13.67
C SER A 83 5.33 -9.18 12.58
N TRP A 84 5.83 -9.74 11.48
CA TRP A 84 4.98 -10.29 10.44
C TRP A 84 4.26 -11.57 10.87
N ARG A 85 4.89 -12.42 11.68
CA ARG A 85 4.23 -13.58 12.31
C ARG A 85 3.12 -13.14 13.25
N THR A 86 3.40 -12.15 14.09
CA THR A 86 2.41 -11.55 14.99
C THR A 86 1.22 -11.05 14.19
N LEU A 87 1.43 -10.19 13.18
CA LEU A 87 0.37 -9.67 12.34
C LEU A 87 -0.45 -10.79 11.68
N THR A 88 0.22 -11.73 11.01
CA THR A 88 -0.45 -12.79 10.26
C THR A 88 -1.17 -13.82 11.15
N SER A 89 -0.79 -13.95 12.43
CA SER A 89 -1.49 -14.82 13.36
C SER A 89 -2.93 -14.39 13.64
N TYR A 90 -3.22 -13.09 13.49
CA TYR A 90 -4.57 -12.54 13.67
C TYR A 90 -5.49 -12.72 12.46
N LEU A 91 -4.97 -13.11 11.29
CA LEU A 91 -5.80 -13.30 10.09
C LEU A 91 -6.92 -14.32 10.28
N LEU A 92 -6.69 -15.36 11.08
CA LEU A 92 -7.73 -16.36 11.41
C LEU A 92 -8.94 -15.79 12.15
N ASN A 93 -8.78 -14.67 12.83
CA ASN A 93 -9.84 -14.01 13.59
C ASN A 93 -10.72 -13.10 12.73
N ILE A 94 -10.35 -12.85 11.46
CA ILE A 94 -11.01 -11.90 10.58
C ILE A 94 -11.33 -12.51 9.21
N THR A 95 -11.69 -13.78 9.17
CA THR A 95 -12.03 -14.51 7.94
C THR A 95 -13.34 -14.05 7.30
N GLU A 96 -14.24 -13.50 8.11
CA GLU A 96 -15.53 -13.00 7.65
C GLU A 96 -15.45 -11.50 7.31
N LYS A 97 -16.12 -11.11 6.23
CA LYS A 97 -16.19 -9.70 5.81
C LYS A 97 -16.76 -8.81 6.92
N GLY A 98 -16.03 -7.76 7.27
CA GLY A 98 -16.42 -6.80 8.30
C GLY A 98 -16.11 -7.25 9.72
N SER A 99 -15.49 -8.42 9.92
CA SER A 99 -14.98 -8.80 11.23
C SER A 99 -13.74 -7.98 11.60
N SER A 100 -13.54 -7.81 12.90
CA SER A 100 -12.41 -7.10 13.48
C SER A 100 -11.85 -7.84 14.68
N VAL A 101 -10.57 -7.65 14.93
CA VAL A 101 -9.89 -8.18 16.11
C VAL A 101 -8.91 -7.12 16.62
N GLU A 102 -8.80 -7.01 17.93
CA GLU A 102 -7.79 -6.16 18.57
C GLU A 102 -6.45 -6.88 18.61
N ILE A 103 -5.39 -6.20 18.15
CA ILE A 103 -4.02 -6.70 18.28
C ILE A 103 -3.50 -6.29 19.65
N VAL A 104 -3.42 -7.22 20.57
CA VAL A 104 -2.96 -6.99 21.94
C VAL A 104 -1.43 -7.15 22.10
N GLN A 105 -0.78 -7.79 21.14
CA GLN A 105 0.67 -7.97 21.15
C GLN A 105 1.36 -6.70 20.62
N PRO A 106 2.52 -6.32 21.17
CA PRO A 106 3.28 -5.20 20.67
C PRO A 106 3.60 -5.38 19.17
N LEU A 107 3.19 -4.41 18.37
CA LEU A 107 3.45 -4.36 16.94
C LEU A 107 3.69 -2.91 16.51
N SER A 108 4.84 -2.62 15.94
CA SER A 108 5.11 -1.29 15.41
C SER A 108 5.16 -1.28 13.89
N ILE A 109 4.81 -0.15 13.29
CA ILE A 109 4.93 0.04 11.84
C ILE A 109 6.39 -0.07 11.42
N SER A 110 7.33 0.48 12.19
CA SER A 110 8.76 0.39 11.90
C SER A 110 9.27 -1.05 11.82
N ASP A 111 8.76 -1.94 12.67
CA ASP A 111 9.14 -3.35 12.64
C ASP A 111 8.58 -4.07 11.40
N LEU A 112 7.40 -3.66 10.93
CA LEU A 112 6.84 -4.19 9.67
C LEU A 112 7.58 -3.68 8.44
N LEU A 113 8.02 -2.42 8.44
CA LEU A 113 8.76 -1.81 7.32
C LEU A 113 10.21 -2.31 7.25
N GLY A 114 10.78 -2.66 8.39
CA GLY A 114 12.14 -3.18 8.46
C GLY A 114 13.20 -2.18 8.01
N SER A 115 14.06 -2.60 7.08
CA SER A 115 15.19 -1.82 6.59
C SER A 115 14.91 -1.01 5.32
N VAL A 116 13.66 -0.79 4.97
CA VAL A 116 13.29 -0.01 3.76
C VAL A 116 13.90 1.39 3.83
N ASP A 117 14.61 1.78 2.78
CA ASP A 117 15.20 3.11 2.66
C ASP A 117 14.12 4.15 2.33
N LEU A 118 13.65 4.86 3.33
CA LEU A 118 12.61 5.88 3.19
C LEU A 118 13.08 7.14 2.44
N THR A 119 14.33 7.23 2.04
CA THR A 119 14.84 8.33 1.21
C THR A 119 14.63 8.10 -0.29
N LYS A 120 14.31 6.86 -0.70
CA LYS A 120 14.09 6.43 -2.07
C LYS A 120 12.61 6.25 -2.36
N PHE A 121 11.98 7.24 -2.96
CA PHE A 121 10.55 7.18 -3.24
C PHE A 121 10.16 7.94 -4.51
N TYR A 122 9.00 7.57 -5.03
CA TYR A 122 8.27 8.28 -6.07
C TYR A 122 7.14 9.08 -5.45
N ARG A 123 6.87 10.28 -5.96
CA ARG A 123 5.82 11.18 -5.52
C ARG A 123 4.93 11.60 -6.68
N TYR A 124 3.61 11.49 -6.53
CA TYR A 124 2.66 12.00 -7.51
C TYR A 124 1.30 12.34 -6.88
N GLN A 125 0.51 13.17 -7.59
CA GLN A 125 -0.87 13.42 -7.22
C GLN A 125 -1.77 12.37 -7.87
N GLY A 126 -2.62 11.73 -7.06
CA GLY A 126 -3.46 10.64 -7.50
C GLY A 126 -4.79 10.57 -6.75
N SER A 127 -5.36 9.39 -6.75
CA SER A 127 -6.69 9.13 -6.19
C SER A 127 -6.64 8.06 -5.11
N LEU A 128 -7.74 7.96 -4.35
CA LEU A 128 -8.06 6.74 -3.63
C LEU A 128 -8.18 5.57 -4.63
N THR A 129 -7.80 4.38 -4.20
CA THR A 129 -7.89 3.15 -5.02
C THR A 129 -9.15 2.36 -4.75
N THR A 130 -9.92 2.79 -3.77
CA THR A 130 -11.25 2.26 -3.43
C THR A 130 -12.34 3.29 -3.72
N PRO A 131 -13.60 2.89 -3.93
CA PRO A 131 -14.72 3.82 -4.08
C PRO A 131 -14.78 4.84 -2.92
N THR A 132 -14.94 6.15 -3.23
CA THR A 132 -15.34 6.76 -4.51
C THR A 132 -14.20 7.09 -5.49
N CYS A 133 -12.97 6.70 -5.23
CA CYS A 133 -11.79 6.95 -6.07
C CYS A 133 -11.48 8.45 -6.25
N ASP A 134 -11.72 9.24 -5.23
CA ASP A 134 -11.52 10.69 -5.25
C ASP A 134 -10.06 11.05 -5.50
N GLU A 135 -9.82 12.04 -6.37
CA GLU A 135 -8.48 12.52 -6.74
C GLU A 135 -7.94 13.53 -5.71
N VAL A 136 -7.63 13.02 -4.51
CA VAL A 136 -7.30 13.83 -3.32
C VAL A 136 -6.06 13.35 -2.59
N VAL A 137 -5.27 12.51 -3.23
CA VAL A 137 -4.18 11.80 -2.59
C VAL A 137 -2.83 12.29 -3.07
N VAL A 138 -1.99 12.70 -2.13
CA VAL A 138 -0.55 12.85 -2.30
C VAL A 138 0.10 11.49 -2.09
N TRP A 139 0.44 10.81 -3.17
CA TRP A 139 1.09 9.50 -3.11
C TRP A 139 2.59 9.60 -2.91
N THR A 140 3.10 8.78 -2.01
CA THR A 140 4.53 8.47 -1.84
C THR A 140 4.71 6.97 -1.94
N VAL A 141 5.36 6.48 -2.98
CA VAL A 141 5.61 5.05 -3.19
C VAL A 141 7.09 4.77 -3.04
N PHE A 142 7.46 3.94 -2.09
CA PHE A 142 8.86 3.63 -1.82
C PHE A 142 9.41 2.63 -2.83
N GLU A 143 10.64 2.87 -3.27
CA GLU A 143 11.31 2.05 -4.31
C GLU A 143 11.66 0.66 -3.78
N GLU A 144 12.22 0.61 -2.57
CA GLU A 144 12.67 -0.65 -1.98
C GLU A 144 11.49 -1.43 -1.39
N PRO A 145 11.28 -2.70 -1.80
CA PRO A 145 10.21 -3.51 -1.23
C PRO A 145 10.59 -4.03 0.17
N ILE A 146 9.59 -4.16 1.02
CA ILE A 146 9.68 -4.92 2.26
C ILE A 146 9.90 -6.39 1.89
N LYS A 147 10.94 -7.00 2.43
CA LYS A 147 11.28 -8.41 2.16
C LYS A 147 10.72 -9.30 3.26
N ILE A 148 9.75 -10.15 2.94
CA ILE A 148 9.18 -11.09 3.88
C ILE A 148 9.17 -12.52 3.33
N ARG A 149 8.99 -13.50 4.22
CA ARG A 149 8.95 -14.91 3.83
C ARG A 149 7.71 -15.21 3.01
N ARG A 150 7.88 -16.10 2.03
CA ARG A 150 6.81 -16.57 1.15
C ARG A 150 5.60 -17.09 1.92
N ASP A 151 5.83 -17.93 2.92
CA ASP A 151 4.77 -18.56 3.70
C ASP A 151 3.88 -17.54 4.41
N LEU A 152 4.44 -16.39 4.86
CA LEU A 152 3.67 -15.32 5.49
C LEU A 152 2.83 -14.51 4.48
N VAL A 153 3.37 -14.25 3.27
CA VAL A 153 2.61 -13.62 2.18
C VAL A 153 1.41 -14.48 1.79
N GLU A 154 1.64 -15.77 1.62
CA GLU A 154 0.61 -16.73 1.19
C GLU A 154 -0.51 -16.92 2.22
N LEU A 155 -0.29 -16.56 3.49
CA LEU A 155 -1.34 -16.60 4.52
C LEU A 155 -2.51 -15.66 4.20
N PHE A 156 -2.28 -14.52 3.59
CA PHE A 156 -3.35 -13.58 3.27
C PHE A 156 -4.43 -14.22 2.38
N PRO A 157 -4.15 -14.64 1.13
CA PRO A 157 -5.17 -15.25 0.29
C PRO A 157 -5.65 -16.62 0.81
N LYS A 158 -4.77 -17.41 1.44
CA LYS A 158 -5.14 -18.74 1.93
C LYS A 158 -6.07 -18.70 3.14
N THR A 159 -5.83 -17.77 4.09
CA THR A 159 -6.62 -17.64 5.31
C THR A 159 -7.90 -16.89 5.08
N LEU A 160 -7.81 -15.73 4.41
CA LEU A 160 -8.95 -14.84 4.20
C LEU A 160 -9.85 -15.28 3.05
N LYS A 161 -9.35 -16.17 2.16
CA LYS A 161 -10.07 -16.69 0.98
C LYS A 161 -10.49 -15.62 -0.04
N TYR A 162 -9.93 -14.40 0.08
CA TYR A 162 -10.09 -13.31 -0.88
C TYR A 162 -8.84 -13.22 -1.73
N ARG A 163 -9.01 -12.95 -3.03
CA ARG A 163 -7.94 -12.89 -4.03
C ARG A 163 -8.12 -11.67 -4.90
N ASP A 164 -7.02 -11.24 -5.51
CA ASP A 164 -6.99 -10.12 -6.46
C ASP A 164 -7.59 -8.83 -5.86
N ILE A 165 -7.17 -8.53 -4.61
CA ILE A 165 -7.63 -7.38 -3.84
C ILE A 165 -6.78 -6.15 -4.20
N TYR A 166 -6.90 -5.70 -5.44
CA TYR A 166 -6.22 -4.52 -5.96
C TYR A 166 -6.99 -3.93 -7.14
N ARG A 167 -6.86 -2.63 -7.35
CA ARG A 167 -7.40 -1.93 -8.51
C ARG A 167 -6.45 -2.11 -9.69
N PRO A 168 -6.95 -2.34 -10.93
CA PRO A 168 -6.12 -2.29 -12.14
C PRO A 168 -5.39 -0.95 -12.28
N VAL A 169 -4.18 -0.99 -12.85
CA VAL A 169 -3.37 0.21 -13.11
C VAL A 169 -4.15 1.21 -13.95
N GLN A 170 -4.14 2.48 -13.54
CA GLN A 170 -4.75 3.60 -14.26
C GLN A 170 -3.69 4.37 -15.04
N ARG A 171 -4.08 4.98 -16.16
CA ARG A 171 -3.17 5.83 -16.94
C ARG A 171 -2.75 7.07 -16.14
N LEU A 172 -1.53 7.51 -16.31
CA LEU A 172 -1.03 8.75 -15.71
C LEU A 172 -1.77 10.01 -16.20
N ASN A 173 -2.31 9.97 -17.44
CA ASN A 173 -3.05 11.08 -18.04
C ASN A 173 -2.29 12.43 -17.98
N GLY A 174 -0.98 12.39 -18.22
CA GLY A 174 -0.12 13.56 -18.18
C GLY A 174 0.31 14.02 -16.78
N ARG A 175 -0.08 13.30 -15.73
CA ARG A 175 0.39 13.62 -14.37
C ARG A 175 1.89 13.36 -14.26
N PRO A 176 2.68 14.32 -13.70
CA PRO A 176 4.10 14.10 -13.45
C PRO A 176 4.28 13.11 -12.29
N VAL A 177 5.31 12.28 -12.38
CA VAL A 177 5.84 11.48 -11.28
C VAL A 177 7.22 12.00 -10.96
N TYR A 178 7.44 12.39 -9.72
CA TYR A 178 8.72 12.88 -9.21
C TYR A 178 9.45 11.74 -8.50
N ALA A 179 10.74 11.64 -8.70
CA ALA A 179 11.61 10.73 -7.98
C ALA A 179 12.46 11.50 -6.97
N SER A 180 12.66 10.96 -5.77
CA SER A 180 13.63 11.50 -4.82
C SER A 180 15.05 11.30 -5.35
N PRO A 181 16.05 12.10 -4.91
CA PRO A 181 17.42 12.04 -5.46
C PRO A 181 18.11 10.68 -5.33
N GLY A 182 17.65 9.83 -4.41
CA GLY A 182 18.20 8.48 -4.18
C GLY A 182 17.66 7.39 -5.10
N VAL A 183 16.61 7.69 -5.89
CA VAL A 183 15.99 6.72 -6.79
C VAL A 183 16.82 6.51 -8.05
N SER A 184 17.05 5.26 -8.42
CA SER A 184 17.71 4.88 -9.66
C SER A 184 16.74 5.01 -10.83
N VAL A 185 16.76 6.15 -11.53
CA VAL A 185 15.95 6.33 -12.74
C VAL A 185 16.65 5.62 -13.91
N SER A 186 16.03 4.55 -14.42
CA SER A 186 16.54 3.88 -15.62
C SER A 186 16.44 4.80 -16.84
N PRO A 187 17.50 4.90 -17.70
CA PRO A 187 17.48 5.76 -18.89
C PRO A 187 16.46 5.35 -19.96
N LEU A 188 15.78 4.22 -19.79
CA LEU A 188 14.86 3.63 -20.78
C LEU A 188 13.38 4.01 -20.59
N GLY A 189 13.06 4.97 -19.75
CA GLY A 189 11.70 5.44 -19.48
C GLY A 189 11.01 6.17 -20.65
N ARG A 190 11.03 5.64 -21.86
CA ARG A 190 10.05 5.97 -22.91
C ARG A 190 8.86 5.03 -22.78
N VAL A 191 7.78 5.54 -22.25
CA VAL A 191 6.50 4.84 -22.15
C VAL A 191 6.04 4.44 -23.55
N SER A 192 6.15 3.15 -23.88
CA SER A 192 5.47 2.56 -25.03
C SER A 192 4.04 2.28 -24.64
N SER A 193 3.08 3.00 -25.22
CA SER A 193 1.66 2.77 -25.04
C SER A 193 1.19 1.57 -25.87
N SER A 194 1.12 0.40 -25.28
CA SER A 194 0.37 -0.71 -25.85
C SER A 194 -1.06 -0.71 -25.29
N GLN A 195 -2.02 -0.50 -26.17
CA GLN A 195 -3.44 -0.59 -25.85
C GLN A 195 -3.86 -2.05 -25.81
N THR A 196 -4.43 -2.48 -24.70
CA THR A 196 -5.39 -3.60 -24.70
C THR A 196 -6.56 -3.20 -23.80
N SER A 197 -7.72 -3.07 -24.43
CA SER A 197 -9.00 -2.83 -23.79
C SER A 197 -9.53 -4.17 -23.29
N SER A 198 -9.63 -4.35 -21.98
CA SER A 198 -10.47 -5.39 -21.41
C SER A 198 -11.40 -4.76 -20.37
N ARG A 199 -12.71 -4.87 -20.63
CA ARG A 199 -13.75 -4.52 -19.66
C ARG A 199 -13.77 -5.60 -18.59
N GLY A 200 -13.19 -5.32 -17.42
CA GLY A 200 -13.29 -6.17 -16.24
C GLY A 200 -14.30 -5.59 -15.26
N ALA A 201 -15.20 -6.43 -14.77
CA ALA A 201 -16.18 -6.08 -13.77
C ALA A 201 -15.51 -5.65 -12.47
N LEU A 202 -15.99 -4.56 -11.89
CA LEU A 202 -15.57 -4.06 -10.60
C LEU A 202 -15.99 -5.03 -9.50
N SER A 203 -15.04 -5.76 -8.94
CA SER A 203 -15.25 -6.44 -7.67
C SER A 203 -15.10 -5.42 -6.55
N PRO A 204 -16.03 -5.33 -5.59
CA PRO A 204 -15.91 -4.41 -4.46
C PRO A 204 -14.73 -4.87 -3.59
N GLY A 205 -13.70 -4.02 -3.53
CA GLY A 205 -12.52 -4.27 -2.71
C GLY A 205 -12.90 -4.46 -1.24
N LEU A 206 -12.36 -5.50 -0.63
CA LEU A 206 -12.46 -5.74 0.79
C LEU A 206 -11.45 -4.86 1.50
N LEU A 207 -11.93 -3.93 2.30
CA LEU A 207 -11.09 -3.13 3.19
C LEU A 207 -10.82 -3.93 4.46
N LEU A 208 -9.61 -4.43 4.62
CA LEU A 208 -9.14 -5.01 5.87
C LEU A 208 -8.73 -3.86 6.79
N LEU A 209 -9.63 -3.44 7.68
CA LEU A 209 -9.34 -2.42 8.68
C LEU A 209 -8.65 -3.11 9.88
N LEU A 210 -7.34 -2.99 9.96
CA LEU A 210 -6.60 -3.26 11.18
C LEU A 210 -6.56 -1.96 12.00
N LEU A 211 -7.45 -1.82 12.98
CA LEU A 211 -7.41 -0.71 13.93
C LEU A 211 -6.28 -0.99 14.92
N LEU A 212 -5.17 -0.30 14.74
CA LEU A 212 -4.11 -0.26 15.75
C LEU A 212 -4.57 0.68 16.87
N GLY A 213 -5.05 0.11 17.98
CA GLY A 213 -5.32 0.86 19.18
C GLY A 213 -4.02 1.42 19.76
N TRP A 214 -3.99 2.73 20.02
CA TRP A 214 -2.89 3.41 20.68
C TRP A 214 -3.24 3.58 22.16
N GLY A 215 -2.41 3.05 23.04
CA GLY A 215 -2.31 3.43 24.45
C GLY A 215 -1.23 4.49 24.61
#